data_e17e30da0f6b0648c888c5fcdb93fa15
#
_entry.id   e17e30da0f6b0648c888c5fcdb93fa15
#
_cell.length_a   1.000
_cell.length_b   1.000
_cell.length_c   1.000
_cell.angle_alpha   90.00
_cell.angle_beta   90.00
_cell.angle_gamma   90.00
#
_symmetry.space_group_name_H-M   'P 1'
#
loop_
_entity.id
_entity.type
_entity.pdbx_description
1 polymer ?
#
loop_
_entity_poly.entity_id
_entity_poly.type
_entity_poly.pdbx_seq_one_letter_code
_entity_poly.pdbx_strand_id
1 'polypeptide(L)'
;MIEHLELHNFRSHRELKVDFRSGMNIITGPNGCGKTTILEAIYIALVGKSWRSNFEEITHRPVTDVENWWKIDLTVNNEHRTVKYIHGQKEFILVDKSFKRLSAQRKVPVILFEPNDMQLLYGSPKRRRDFLDRMIAVVAPEHQADVNKFERVLKQRNNLIKQEFVSSDELLIWDIQFAELSSRISERRRKFVTKLNQTLNAKYCEIASMDDKVKLRFESSAPATQTDILKILQSSRDTVTPIGAQKDDFKFIFNGKDSRLNASRGENRTTLFALLAVIVDLVRDSLGKAYVLLDDVDSELDEVHRHNLYTTSSFRIDTIATTLSYNGSECNHIQLK
;
A
#
# COMPACT_ATOMS: atom_id res chain seq x y z
N MET A 1 7.35 12.41 13.60
CA MET A 1 7.96 11.22 14.24
C MET A 1 6.87 10.46 15.00
N ILE A 2 6.87 9.13 14.97
CA ILE A 2 6.09 8.30 15.91
C ILE A 2 6.89 8.22 17.20
N GLU A 3 6.26 8.45 18.33
CA GLU A 3 6.96 8.62 19.61
C GLU A 3 6.61 7.51 20.60
N HIS A 4 5.32 7.24 20.78
CA HIS A 4 4.83 6.29 21.75
C HIS A 4 3.61 5.53 21.22
N LEU A 5 3.54 4.24 21.53
CA LEU A 5 2.39 3.37 21.24
C LEU A 5 2.00 2.61 22.51
N GLU A 6 0.71 2.64 22.84
CA GLU A 6 0.14 1.82 23.89
C GLU A 6 -1.04 1.01 23.31
N LEU A 7 -1.06 -0.28 23.59
CA LEU A 7 -2.08 -1.23 23.12
C LEU A 7 -2.78 -1.88 24.30
N HIS A 8 -4.11 -2.03 24.21
CA HIS A 8 -4.91 -2.79 25.15
C HIS A 8 -5.83 -3.75 24.40
N ASN A 9 -5.81 -5.01 24.78
CA ASN A 9 -6.60 -6.11 24.18
C ASN A 9 -6.50 -6.22 22.66
N PHE A 10 -5.31 -5.93 22.11
CA PHE A 10 -5.09 -5.84 20.68
C PHE A 10 -4.30 -7.06 20.16
N ARG A 11 -4.95 -7.95 19.41
CA ARG A 11 -4.34 -9.15 18.81
C ARG A 11 -3.65 -10.06 19.84
N SER A 12 -2.31 -10.17 19.73
CA SER A 12 -1.47 -10.95 20.65
C SER A 12 -1.18 -10.24 21.97
N HIS A 13 -1.47 -8.95 22.07
CA HIS A 13 -1.10 -8.14 23.23
C HIS A 13 -2.31 -7.78 24.09
N ARG A 14 -2.31 -8.24 25.34
CA ARG A 14 -3.26 -7.76 26.35
C ARG A 14 -2.93 -6.33 26.76
N GLU A 15 -1.66 -6.07 27.01
CA GLU A 15 -1.09 -4.74 27.22
C GLU A 15 0.30 -4.69 26.60
N LEU A 16 0.62 -3.60 25.93
CA LEU A 16 1.95 -3.35 25.37
C LEU A 16 2.20 -1.85 25.34
N LYS A 17 3.42 -1.45 25.72
CA LYS A 17 3.92 -0.07 25.55
C LYS A 17 5.23 -0.11 24.81
N VAL A 18 5.37 0.75 23.82
CA VAL A 18 6.58 0.86 23.00
C VAL A 18 6.90 2.31 22.76
N ASP A 19 8.15 2.68 23.06
CA ASP A 19 8.70 4.00 22.75
C ASP A 19 9.59 3.92 21.52
N PHE A 20 9.42 4.89 20.61
CA PHE A 20 10.19 5.01 19.39
C PHE A 20 11.10 6.24 19.46
N ARG A 21 12.19 6.18 18.71
CA ARG A 21 13.15 7.29 18.60
C ARG A 21 13.16 7.84 17.18
N SER A 22 13.74 9.02 17.02
CA SER A 22 13.97 9.59 15.69
C SER A 22 14.81 8.65 14.84
N GLY A 23 14.51 8.58 13.55
CA GLY A 23 15.21 7.72 12.60
C GLY A 23 14.46 6.42 12.32
N MET A 24 15.22 5.38 12.00
CA MET A 24 14.71 4.04 11.78
C MET A 24 14.66 3.25 13.09
N ASN A 25 13.51 2.64 13.37
CA ASN A 25 13.32 1.76 14.52
C ASN A 25 13.13 0.32 14.02
N ILE A 26 13.91 -0.61 14.55
CA ILE A 26 13.84 -2.03 14.20
C ILE A 26 13.32 -2.81 15.40
N ILE A 27 12.19 -3.49 15.20
CA ILE A 27 11.55 -4.35 16.17
C ILE A 27 11.96 -5.79 15.90
N THR A 28 12.59 -6.44 16.87
CA THR A 28 12.99 -7.84 16.79
C THR A 28 12.24 -8.71 17.79
N GLY A 29 12.24 -10.00 17.54
CA GLY A 29 11.67 -11.01 18.44
C GLY A 29 11.27 -12.28 17.70
N PRO A 30 10.93 -13.35 18.42
CA PRO A 30 10.52 -14.62 17.82
C PRO A 30 9.28 -14.50 16.96
N ASN A 31 9.02 -15.53 16.14
CA ASN A 31 7.77 -15.58 15.37
C ASN A 31 6.58 -15.68 16.34
N GLY A 32 5.52 -14.93 16.05
CA GLY A 32 4.31 -14.91 16.87
C GLY A 32 4.33 -13.95 18.07
N CYS A 33 5.47 -13.29 18.40
CA CYS A 33 5.54 -12.33 19.51
C CYS A 33 4.80 -11.01 19.27
N GLY A 34 4.20 -10.82 18.08
CA GLY A 34 3.36 -9.64 17.81
C GLY A 34 4.04 -8.47 17.11
N LYS A 35 5.19 -8.66 16.46
CA LYS A 35 5.88 -7.61 15.68
C LYS A 35 4.97 -6.94 14.65
N THR A 36 4.36 -7.74 13.78
CA THR A 36 3.38 -7.27 12.77
C THR A 36 2.17 -6.60 13.42
N THR A 37 1.79 -7.02 14.62
CA THR A 37 0.68 -6.43 15.39
C THR A 37 0.95 -4.97 15.75
N ILE A 38 2.18 -4.63 16.10
CA ILE A 38 2.60 -3.25 16.38
C ILE A 38 2.45 -2.39 15.12
N LEU A 39 2.95 -2.88 13.96
CA LEU A 39 2.80 -2.16 12.70
C LEU A 39 1.33 -1.97 12.32
N GLU A 40 0.49 -3.00 12.53
CA GLU A 40 -0.94 -2.93 12.24
C GLU A 40 -1.63 -1.87 13.11
N ALA A 41 -1.31 -1.81 14.40
CA ALA A 41 -1.86 -0.80 15.31
C ALA A 41 -1.50 0.63 14.87
N ILE A 42 -0.23 0.87 14.54
CA ILE A 42 0.24 2.15 14.03
C ILE A 42 -0.50 2.52 12.74
N TYR A 43 -0.60 1.59 11.80
CA TYR A 43 -1.31 1.81 10.54
C TYR A 43 -2.80 2.16 10.76
N ILE A 44 -3.48 1.46 11.67
CA ILE A 44 -4.88 1.76 12.01
C ILE A 44 -5.00 3.19 12.57
N ALA A 45 -4.13 3.59 13.48
CA ALA A 45 -4.18 4.91 14.10
C ALA A 45 -3.90 6.04 13.08
N LEU A 46 -3.07 5.79 12.06
CA LEU A 46 -2.69 6.78 11.05
C LEU A 46 -3.63 6.80 9.85
N VAL A 47 -4.13 5.63 9.40
CA VAL A 47 -4.88 5.47 8.13
C VAL A 47 -6.37 5.19 8.35
N GLY A 48 -6.75 4.69 9.53
CA GLY A 48 -8.15 4.42 9.90
C GLY A 48 -8.71 3.08 9.42
N LYS A 49 -7.86 2.15 9.01
CA LYS A 49 -8.24 0.79 8.60
C LYS A 49 -7.11 -0.20 8.88
N SER A 50 -7.42 -1.46 9.11
CA SER A 50 -6.43 -2.53 9.02
C SER A 50 -6.20 -2.94 7.57
N TRP A 51 -5.00 -3.46 7.26
CA TRP A 51 -4.72 -4.11 5.97
C TRP A 51 -4.90 -5.64 6.03
N ARG A 52 -5.04 -6.22 7.25
CA ARG A 52 -5.08 -7.68 7.47
C ARG A 52 -6.48 -8.23 7.65
N SER A 53 -7.37 -7.49 8.31
CA SER A 53 -8.68 -8.01 8.72
C SER A 53 -9.67 -6.89 9.06
N ASN A 54 -10.91 -7.28 9.34
CA ASN A 54 -11.91 -6.39 9.91
C ASN A 54 -11.61 -6.09 11.39
N PHE A 55 -12.13 -4.98 11.91
CA PHE A 55 -11.89 -4.55 13.29
C PHE A 55 -12.42 -5.53 14.35
N GLU A 56 -13.47 -6.28 14.02
CA GLU A 56 -14.04 -7.33 14.89
C GLU A 56 -13.08 -8.48 15.18
N GLU A 57 -12.18 -8.77 14.23
CA GLU A 57 -11.23 -9.87 14.31
C GLU A 57 -9.94 -9.51 15.05
N ILE A 58 -9.81 -8.25 15.48
CA ILE A 58 -8.57 -7.70 16.07
C ILE A 58 -8.50 -7.94 17.57
N THR A 59 -9.63 -8.11 18.24
CA THR A 59 -9.69 -8.27 19.70
C THR A 59 -8.78 -9.41 20.18
N HIS A 60 -8.10 -9.20 21.31
CA HIS A 60 -7.24 -10.23 21.91
C HIS A 60 -8.03 -11.49 22.27
N ARG A 61 -7.45 -12.67 22.03
CA ARG A 61 -8.11 -13.97 22.29
C ARG A 61 -7.56 -14.60 23.59
N PRO A 62 -8.38 -15.32 24.36
CA PRO A 62 -9.78 -15.68 24.11
C PRO A 62 -10.74 -14.51 24.38
N VAL A 63 -11.68 -14.30 23.46
CA VAL A 63 -12.71 -13.28 23.62
C VAL A 63 -13.83 -13.87 24.46
N THR A 64 -14.11 -13.28 25.63
CA THR A 64 -15.39 -13.43 26.32
C THR A 64 -16.34 -12.36 25.84
N ASP A 65 -17.66 -12.58 25.87
CA ASP A 65 -18.65 -11.57 25.45
C ASP A 65 -18.50 -10.22 26.19
N VAL A 66 -17.89 -10.23 27.35
CA VAL A 66 -17.60 -9.04 28.17
C VAL A 66 -16.36 -8.27 27.67
N GLU A 67 -15.44 -8.93 26.97
CA GLU A 67 -14.13 -8.36 26.57
C GLU A 67 -14.02 -8.05 25.06
N ASN A 68 -15.13 -7.87 24.35
CA ASN A 68 -15.09 -7.52 22.92
C ASN A 68 -14.77 -6.02 22.71
N TRP A 69 -13.58 -5.64 23.16
CA TRP A 69 -13.05 -4.29 22.99
C TRP A 69 -11.53 -4.31 22.84
N TRP A 70 -11.00 -3.30 22.16
CA TRP A 70 -9.56 -3.01 22.13
C TRP A 70 -9.32 -1.50 21.99
N LYS A 71 -8.12 -1.08 22.36
CA LYS A 71 -7.71 0.32 22.31
C LYS A 71 -6.27 0.44 21.81
N ILE A 72 -6.02 1.46 21.00
CA ILE A 72 -4.71 1.92 20.55
C ILE A 72 -4.58 3.37 20.96
N ASP A 73 -3.49 3.70 21.67
CA ASP A 73 -3.04 5.06 21.89
C ASP A 73 -1.71 5.27 21.19
N LEU A 74 -1.65 6.25 20.29
CA LEU A 74 -0.46 6.59 19.51
C LEU A 74 -0.15 8.07 19.65
N THR A 75 1.11 8.39 20.00
CA THR A 75 1.64 9.75 19.93
C THR A 75 2.47 9.91 18.67
N VAL A 76 2.13 10.88 17.85
CA VAL A 76 2.81 11.19 16.59
C VAL A 76 2.92 12.70 16.40
N ASN A 77 4.16 13.23 16.25
CA ASN A 77 4.46 14.68 16.17
C ASN A 77 3.80 15.48 17.32
N ASN A 78 3.90 15.01 18.54
CA ASN A 78 3.25 15.54 19.75
C ASN A 78 1.69 15.55 19.70
N GLU A 79 1.08 14.92 18.68
CA GLU A 79 -0.37 14.75 18.62
C GLU A 79 -0.74 13.38 19.17
N HIS A 80 -1.70 13.37 20.10
CA HIS A 80 -2.25 12.13 20.63
C HIS A 80 -3.42 11.64 19.77
N ARG A 81 -3.40 10.37 19.41
CA ARG A 81 -4.42 9.68 18.61
C ARG A 81 -4.87 8.43 19.34
N THR A 82 -6.14 8.35 19.66
CA THR A 82 -6.74 7.14 20.24
C THR A 82 -7.69 6.49 19.24
N VAL A 83 -7.59 5.18 19.10
CA VAL A 83 -8.59 4.37 18.38
C VAL A 83 -9.18 3.37 19.35
N LYS A 84 -10.50 3.34 19.43
CA LYS A 84 -11.26 2.40 20.26
C LYS A 84 -12.20 1.59 19.39
N TYR A 85 -12.33 0.32 19.74
CA TYR A 85 -13.37 -0.55 19.24
C TYR A 85 -14.07 -1.22 20.43
N ILE A 86 -15.38 -1.07 20.52
CA ILE A 86 -16.19 -1.58 21.63
C ILE A 86 -17.49 -2.11 21.04
N HIS A 87 -17.73 -3.42 21.17
CA HIS A 87 -19.00 -4.08 20.76
C HIS A 87 -19.48 -3.69 19.36
N GLY A 88 -18.61 -3.79 18.32
CA GLY A 88 -18.96 -3.46 16.92
C GLY A 88 -18.84 -1.98 16.57
N GLN A 89 -18.62 -1.09 17.53
CA GLN A 89 -18.48 0.34 17.30
C GLN A 89 -17.02 0.77 17.32
N LYS A 90 -16.63 1.58 16.35
CA LYS A 90 -15.29 2.15 16.28
C LYS A 90 -15.31 3.65 16.45
N GLU A 91 -14.33 4.15 17.15
CA GLU A 91 -14.14 5.55 17.45
C GLU A 91 -12.68 5.95 17.25
N PHE A 92 -12.46 7.08 16.59
CA PHE A 92 -11.14 7.72 16.43
C PHE A 92 -11.17 9.05 17.17
N ILE A 93 -10.29 9.25 18.13
CA ILE A 93 -10.18 10.48 18.92
C ILE A 93 -8.88 11.16 18.52
N LEU A 94 -8.96 12.40 18.04
CA LEU A 94 -7.85 13.25 17.64
C LEU A 94 -8.07 14.66 18.24
N VAL A 95 -7.10 15.16 18.99
CA VAL A 95 -7.19 16.49 19.62
C VAL A 95 -8.56 16.68 20.29
N ASP A 96 -8.92 15.72 21.15
CA ASP A 96 -10.17 15.70 21.94
C ASP A 96 -11.49 15.68 21.12
N LYS A 97 -11.40 15.43 19.81
CA LYS A 97 -12.57 15.29 18.94
C LYS A 97 -12.72 13.84 18.48
N SER A 98 -13.95 13.34 18.60
CA SER A 98 -14.32 11.97 18.20
C SER A 98 -14.86 11.89 16.77
N PHE A 99 -14.49 10.82 16.05
CA PHE A 99 -14.89 10.55 14.68
C PHE A 99 -15.19 9.06 14.46
N LYS A 100 -16.25 8.75 13.76
CA LYS A 100 -16.53 7.36 13.31
C LYS A 100 -15.61 6.88 12.20
N ARG A 101 -15.00 7.81 11.44
CA ARG A 101 -14.06 7.53 10.33
C ARG A 101 -13.05 8.66 10.19
N LEU A 102 -11.84 8.34 9.80
CA LEU A 102 -10.85 9.34 9.41
C LEU A 102 -11.14 9.85 7.98
N SER A 103 -11.37 11.16 7.85
CA SER A 103 -11.40 11.82 6.53
C SER A 103 -10.01 11.81 5.89
N ALA A 104 -9.93 12.07 4.58
CA ALA A 104 -8.64 12.11 3.87
C ALA A 104 -7.65 13.10 4.52
N GLN A 105 -8.12 14.25 4.97
CA GLN A 105 -7.29 15.29 5.61
C GLN A 105 -6.74 14.88 6.99
N ARG A 106 -7.38 13.91 7.67
CA ARG A 106 -6.96 13.40 8.98
C ARG A 106 -6.07 12.18 8.90
N LYS A 107 -5.99 11.56 7.73
CA LYS A 107 -5.05 10.46 7.48
C LYS A 107 -3.64 10.99 7.36
N VAL A 108 -2.71 10.18 7.83
CA VAL A 108 -1.30 10.45 7.69
C VAL A 108 -0.74 9.57 6.56
N PRO A 109 0.12 10.10 5.68
CA PRO A 109 0.76 9.31 4.64
C PRO A 109 1.58 8.17 5.23
N VAL A 110 1.19 6.94 4.94
CA VAL A 110 1.89 5.73 5.37
C VAL A 110 2.17 4.85 4.16
N ILE A 111 3.42 4.45 4.01
CA ILE A 111 3.88 3.46 3.05
C ILE A 111 4.11 2.16 3.81
N LEU A 112 3.35 1.15 3.44
CA LEU A 112 3.42 -0.18 4.04
C LEU A 112 4.01 -1.16 3.04
N PHE A 113 4.99 -1.93 3.51
CA PHE A 113 5.49 -3.13 2.87
C PHE A 113 5.24 -4.35 3.76
N GLU A 114 4.72 -5.41 3.19
CA GLU A 114 4.48 -6.69 3.83
C GLU A 114 5.06 -7.85 2.99
N PRO A 115 5.36 -9.01 3.58
CA PRO A 115 5.92 -10.16 2.84
C PRO A 115 5.10 -10.54 1.61
N ASN A 116 3.79 -10.33 1.67
CA ASN A 116 2.87 -10.59 0.58
C ASN A 116 3.06 -9.63 -0.63
N ASP A 117 3.75 -8.51 -0.47
CA ASP A 117 4.08 -7.59 -1.58
C ASP A 117 5.09 -8.19 -2.57
N MET A 118 5.80 -9.26 -2.22
CA MET A 118 6.55 -10.08 -3.19
C MET A 118 5.65 -10.61 -4.32
N GLN A 119 4.35 -10.76 -4.06
CA GLN A 119 3.38 -11.12 -5.07
C GLN A 119 3.14 -10.02 -6.15
N LEU A 120 3.70 -8.82 -6.00
CA LEU A 120 3.74 -7.82 -7.07
C LEU A 120 4.55 -8.32 -8.26
N LEU A 121 5.58 -9.13 -8.01
CA LEU A 121 6.41 -9.73 -9.04
C LEU A 121 5.72 -10.93 -9.70
N TYR A 122 5.17 -11.85 -8.92
CA TYR A 122 4.70 -13.15 -9.40
C TYR A 122 3.17 -13.28 -9.46
N GLY A 123 2.45 -12.40 -8.78
CA GLY A 123 0.99 -12.46 -8.64
C GLY A 123 0.21 -11.89 -9.83
N SER A 124 -1.08 -11.71 -9.61
CA SER A 124 -2.01 -11.27 -10.65
C SER A 124 -1.86 -9.78 -11.00
N PRO A 125 -2.22 -9.38 -12.24
CA PRO A 125 -2.32 -7.97 -12.63
C PRO A 125 -3.22 -7.14 -11.69
N LYS A 126 -4.28 -7.74 -11.15
CA LYS A 126 -5.16 -7.06 -10.18
C LYS A 126 -4.38 -6.57 -8.97
N ARG A 127 -3.53 -7.41 -8.37
CA ARG A 127 -2.71 -7.05 -7.21
C ARG A 127 -1.77 -5.89 -7.52
N ARG A 128 -1.16 -5.88 -8.71
CA ARG A 128 -0.28 -4.78 -9.15
C ARG A 128 -1.06 -3.48 -9.33
N ARG A 129 -2.27 -3.53 -9.91
CA ARG A 129 -3.15 -2.35 -9.99
C ARG A 129 -3.54 -1.83 -8.60
N ASP A 130 -3.99 -2.72 -7.72
CA ASP A 130 -4.42 -2.36 -6.36
C ASP A 130 -3.26 -1.69 -5.57
N PHE A 131 -2.03 -2.18 -5.76
CA PHE A 131 -0.84 -1.55 -5.18
C PHE A 131 -0.60 -0.16 -5.77
N LEU A 132 -0.59 -0.06 -7.10
CA LEU A 132 -0.34 1.21 -7.79
C LEU A 132 -1.37 2.27 -7.43
N ASP A 133 -2.66 1.89 -7.44
CA ASP A 133 -3.76 2.78 -7.07
C ASP A 133 -3.67 3.23 -5.61
N ARG A 134 -3.29 2.33 -4.71
CA ARG A 134 -3.06 2.66 -3.30
C ARG A 134 -1.93 3.69 -3.14
N MET A 135 -0.82 3.53 -3.86
CA MET A 135 0.30 4.48 -3.81
C MET A 135 -0.05 5.83 -4.43
N ILE A 136 -0.74 5.84 -5.57
CA ILE A 136 -1.23 7.08 -6.19
C ILE A 136 -2.20 7.80 -5.23
N ALA A 137 -3.09 7.07 -4.57
CA ALA A 137 -4.07 7.67 -3.65
C ALA A 137 -3.45 8.31 -2.40
N VAL A 138 -2.21 7.98 -2.05
CA VAL A 138 -1.48 8.67 -0.97
C VAL A 138 -1.21 10.12 -1.36
N VAL A 139 -0.79 10.38 -2.61
CA VAL A 139 -0.45 11.73 -3.10
C VAL A 139 -1.61 12.43 -3.81
N ALA A 140 -2.59 11.68 -4.28
CA ALA A 140 -3.77 12.16 -5.02
C ALA A 140 -5.04 11.42 -4.52
N PRO A 141 -5.62 11.82 -3.37
CA PRO A 141 -6.74 11.10 -2.74
C PRO A 141 -7.98 10.94 -3.64
N GLU A 142 -8.19 11.85 -4.59
CA GLU A 142 -9.26 11.77 -5.59
C GLU A 142 -9.13 10.56 -6.51
N HIS A 143 -7.94 9.99 -6.66
CA HIS A 143 -7.72 8.78 -7.45
C HIS A 143 -8.52 7.59 -6.91
N GLN A 144 -8.55 7.40 -5.59
CA GLN A 144 -9.33 6.33 -4.97
C GLN A 144 -10.83 6.48 -5.21
N ALA A 145 -11.34 7.72 -5.22
CA ALA A 145 -12.74 7.99 -5.53
C ALA A 145 -13.07 7.63 -6.99
N ASP A 146 -12.18 7.96 -7.92
CA ASP A 146 -12.32 7.59 -9.33
C ASP A 146 -12.27 6.06 -9.52
N VAL A 147 -11.35 5.35 -8.87
CA VAL A 147 -11.28 3.87 -8.91
C VAL A 147 -12.56 3.24 -8.38
N ASN A 148 -13.07 3.70 -7.24
CA ASN A 148 -14.31 3.18 -6.65
C ASN A 148 -15.53 3.45 -7.56
N LYS A 149 -15.57 4.62 -8.21
CA LYS A 149 -16.62 4.96 -9.18
C LYS A 149 -16.50 4.09 -10.43
N PHE A 150 -15.30 3.90 -10.95
CA PHE A 150 -15.01 3.06 -12.10
C PHE A 150 -15.46 1.61 -11.90
N GLU A 151 -15.17 1.01 -10.73
CA GLU A 151 -15.60 -0.36 -10.42
C GLU A 151 -17.13 -0.50 -10.44
N ARG A 152 -17.85 0.50 -9.92
CA ARG A 152 -19.32 0.51 -9.98
C ARG A 152 -19.83 0.63 -11.41
N VAL A 153 -19.26 1.55 -12.19
CA VAL A 153 -19.63 1.76 -13.60
C VAL A 153 -19.37 0.50 -14.41
N LEU A 154 -18.21 -0.13 -14.25
CA LEU A 154 -17.85 -1.39 -14.91
C LEU A 154 -18.85 -2.51 -14.56
N LYS A 155 -19.21 -2.64 -13.28
CA LYS A 155 -20.19 -3.64 -12.82
C LYS A 155 -21.57 -3.40 -13.43
N GLN A 156 -22.05 -2.16 -13.43
CA GLN A 156 -23.37 -1.82 -14.01
C GLN A 156 -23.38 -2.06 -15.52
N ARG A 157 -22.36 -1.58 -16.23
CA ARG A 157 -22.22 -1.83 -17.68
C ARG A 157 -22.22 -3.33 -18.00
N ASN A 158 -21.44 -4.12 -17.30
CA ASN A 158 -21.37 -5.58 -17.52
C ASN A 158 -22.69 -6.30 -17.16
N ASN A 159 -23.45 -5.77 -16.21
CA ASN A 159 -24.79 -6.32 -15.90
C ASN A 159 -25.79 -5.99 -16.99
N LEU A 160 -25.76 -4.77 -17.53
CA LEU A 160 -26.65 -4.37 -18.63
C LEU A 160 -26.42 -5.22 -19.89
N ILE A 161 -25.17 -5.39 -20.30
CA ILE A 161 -24.83 -6.19 -21.51
C ILE A 161 -25.37 -7.64 -21.42
N LYS A 162 -25.57 -8.17 -20.22
CA LYS A 162 -26.10 -9.53 -20.02
C LYS A 162 -27.62 -9.63 -20.12
N GLN A 163 -28.35 -8.52 -20.19
CA GLN A 163 -29.80 -8.51 -20.33
C GLN A 163 -30.20 -8.76 -21.78
N GLU A 164 -31.29 -9.48 -21.99
CA GLU A 164 -31.78 -9.79 -23.35
C GLU A 164 -32.22 -8.52 -24.11
N PHE A 165 -32.68 -7.48 -23.41
CA PHE A 165 -33.12 -6.21 -24.00
C PHE A 165 -32.44 -5.05 -23.25
N VAL A 166 -31.51 -4.38 -23.92
CA VAL A 166 -30.84 -3.17 -23.41
C VAL A 166 -31.07 -2.02 -24.36
N SER A 167 -31.55 -0.90 -23.85
CA SER A 167 -31.62 0.34 -24.63
C SER A 167 -30.22 0.81 -25.01
N SER A 168 -30.03 1.15 -26.28
CA SER A 168 -28.79 1.74 -26.76
C SER A 168 -28.40 3.01 -26.01
N ASP A 169 -29.40 3.82 -25.63
CA ASP A 169 -29.19 5.08 -24.92
C ASP A 169 -28.77 4.84 -23.47
N GLU A 170 -29.34 3.84 -22.80
CA GLU A 170 -28.97 3.47 -21.44
C GLU A 170 -27.52 2.96 -21.40
N LEU A 171 -27.14 2.07 -22.31
CA LEU A 171 -25.77 1.57 -22.41
C LEU A 171 -24.77 2.70 -22.73
N LEU A 172 -25.14 3.65 -23.59
CA LEU A 172 -24.30 4.79 -23.96
C LEU A 172 -23.93 5.65 -22.75
N ILE A 173 -24.85 5.88 -21.81
CA ILE A 173 -24.57 6.63 -20.58
C ILE A 173 -23.45 5.97 -19.77
N TRP A 174 -23.48 4.65 -19.64
CA TRP A 174 -22.44 3.90 -18.93
C TRP A 174 -21.14 3.82 -19.73
N ASP A 175 -21.20 3.73 -21.05
CA ASP A 175 -20.03 3.75 -21.93
C ASP A 175 -19.25 5.07 -21.82
N ILE A 176 -19.95 6.21 -21.77
CA ILE A 176 -19.35 7.54 -21.60
C ILE A 176 -18.63 7.63 -20.24
N GLN A 177 -19.30 7.25 -19.15
CA GLN A 177 -18.70 7.28 -17.83
C GLN A 177 -17.52 6.30 -17.70
N PHE A 178 -17.65 5.12 -18.28
CA PHE A 178 -16.57 4.14 -18.32
C PHE A 178 -15.35 4.68 -19.06
N ALA A 179 -15.53 5.23 -20.26
CA ALA A 179 -14.44 5.75 -21.07
C ALA A 179 -13.70 6.91 -20.40
N GLU A 180 -14.44 7.85 -19.79
CA GLU A 180 -13.89 8.97 -19.05
C GLU A 180 -13.04 8.49 -17.87
N LEU A 181 -13.60 7.64 -16.99
CA LEU A 181 -12.91 7.15 -15.80
C LEU A 181 -11.72 6.26 -16.17
N SER A 182 -11.87 5.39 -17.17
CA SER A 182 -10.82 4.50 -17.65
C SER A 182 -9.62 5.29 -18.17
N SER A 183 -9.86 6.27 -19.06
CA SER A 183 -8.79 7.12 -19.59
C SER A 183 -8.05 7.86 -18.46
N ARG A 184 -8.79 8.48 -17.54
CA ARG A 184 -8.21 9.24 -16.43
C ARG A 184 -7.38 8.38 -15.46
N ILE A 185 -7.88 7.19 -15.11
CA ILE A 185 -7.17 6.24 -14.23
C ILE A 185 -5.90 5.73 -14.90
N SER A 186 -6.00 5.25 -16.15
CA SER A 186 -4.85 4.72 -16.88
C SER A 186 -3.77 5.78 -17.11
N GLU A 187 -4.18 7.03 -17.37
CA GLU A 187 -3.23 8.13 -17.55
C GLU A 187 -2.50 8.48 -16.23
N ARG A 188 -3.21 8.50 -15.09
CA ARG A 188 -2.55 8.70 -13.78
C ARG A 188 -1.57 7.58 -13.46
N ARG A 189 -1.95 6.31 -13.72
CA ARG A 189 -1.06 5.16 -13.54
C ARG A 189 0.18 5.25 -14.41
N ARG A 190 0.02 5.60 -15.69
CA ARG A 190 1.14 5.79 -16.64
C ARG A 190 2.09 6.88 -16.16
N LYS A 191 1.56 8.05 -15.79
CA LYS A 191 2.37 9.18 -15.26
C LYS A 191 3.12 8.78 -14.00
N PHE A 192 2.46 8.05 -13.09
CA PHE A 192 3.08 7.60 -11.85
C PHE A 192 4.23 6.62 -12.13
N VAL A 193 4.02 5.60 -12.98
CA VAL A 193 5.09 4.67 -13.40
C VAL A 193 6.24 5.40 -14.09
N THR A 194 5.96 6.38 -14.95
CA THR A 194 6.99 7.22 -15.58
C THR A 194 7.81 7.97 -14.53
N LYS A 195 7.15 8.56 -13.53
CA LYS A 195 7.81 9.27 -12.44
C LYS A 195 8.68 8.33 -11.60
N LEU A 196 8.20 7.14 -11.26
CA LEU A 196 8.98 6.12 -10.56
C LEU A 196 10.25 5.74 -11.32
N ASN A 197 10.16 5.58 -12.63
CA ASN A 197 11.30 5.19 -13.47
C ASN A 197 12.42 6.25 -13.56
N GLN A 198 12.16 7.50 -13.15
CA GLN A 198 13.20 8.54 -13.16
C GLN A 198 14.36 8.23 -12.22
N THR A 199 14.07 7.59 -11.08
CA THR A 199 15.08 7.31 -10.05
C THR A 199 15.19 5.84 -9.66
N LEU A 200 14.29 4.97 -10.15
CA LEU A 200 14.24 3.56 -9.76
C LEU A 200 15.55 2.82 -9.99
N ASN A 201 16.18 3.02 -11.15
CA ASN A 201 17.45 2.35 -11.45
C ASN A 201 18.59 2.81 -10.51
N ALA A 202 18.69 4.11 -10.29
CA ALA A 202 19.72 4.66 -9.38
C ALA A 202 19.53 4.12 -7.95
N LYS A 203 18.28 4.05 -7.49
CA LYS A 203 17.96 3.52 -6.16
C LYS A 203 18.23 2.02 -6.05
N TYR A 204 17.99 1.26 -7.13
CA TYR A 204 18.34 -0.15 -7.19
C TYR A 204 19.87 -0.34 -7.07
N CYS A 205 20.65 0.39 -7.88
CA CYS A 205 22.13 0.30 -7.82
C CYS A 205 22.69 0.70 -6.44
N GLU A 206 22.08 1.70 -5.77
CA GLU A 206 22.42 2.10 -4.40
C GLU A 206 22.28 0.91 -3.42
N ILE A 207 21.13 0.20 -3.48
CA ILE A 207 20.83 -0.91 -2.54
C ILE A 207 21.58 -2.18 -2.94
N ALA A 208 21.63 -2.52 -4.22
CA ALA A 208 22.25 -3.75 -4.71
C ALA A 208 23.79 -3.69 -4.75
N SER A 209 24.38 -2.48 -4.77
CA SER A 209 25.81 -2.27 -5.06
C SER A 209 26.26 -2.90 -6.39
N MET A 210 25.33 -2.95 -7.37
CA MET A 210 25.53 -3.55 -8.70
C MET A 210 25.00 -2.60 -9.78
N ASP A 211 25.53 -2.72 -11.02
CA ASP A 211 25.16 -1.88 -12.16
C ASP A 211 24.16 -2.59 -13.09
N ASP A 212 23.13 -3.21 -12.51
CA ASP A 212 22.03 -3.78 -13.25
C ASP A 212 21.02 -2.71 -13.66
N LYS A 213 20.23 -3.00 -14.70
CA LYS A 213 19.22 -2.09 -15.24
C LYS A 213 17.81 -2.52 -14.88
N VAL A 214 17.16 -1.72 -14.04
CA VAL A 214 15.80 -1.99 -13.56
C VAL A 214 14.85 -0.89 -13.99
N LYS A 215 13.68 -1.27 -14.49
CA LYS A 215 12.58 -0.33 -14.78
C LYS A 215 11.21 -1.01 -14.68
N LEU A 216 10.17 -0.20 -14.54
CA LEU A 216 8.78 -0.62 -14.70
C LEU A 216 8.31 -0.36 -16.13
N ARG A 217 7.59 -1.31 -16.73
CA ARG A 217 6.91 -1.14 -18.02
C ARG A 217 5.41 -1.17 -17.80
N PHE A 218 4.75 -0.03 -18.05
CA PHE A 218 3.30 0.06 -17.99
C PHE A 218 2.68 -0.49 -19.27
N GLU A 219 1.66 -1.34 -19.14
CA GLU A 219 0.91 -1.96 -20.21
C GLU A 219 -0.57 -1.62 -20.03
N SER A 220 -1.22 -1.08 -21.06
CA SER A 220 -2.65 -0.80 -21.05
C SER A 220 -3.30 -1.40 -22.31
N SER A 221 -4.48 -1.97 -22.13
CA SER A 221 -5.31 -2.47 -23.24
C SER A 221 -6.17 -1.38 -23.86
N ALA A 222 -6.33 -0.24 -23.16
CA ALA A 222 -7.15 0.85 -23.64
C ALA A 222 -6.33 1.88 -24.44
N PRO A 223 -6.92 2.48 -25.49
CA PRO A 223 -6.38 3.68 -26.09
C PRO A 223 -6.22 4.82 -25.08
N ALA A 224 -5.37 5.78 -25.41
CA ALA A 224 -5.09 6.91 -24.53
C ALA A 224 -6.29 7.87 -24.40
N THR A 225 -7.15 7.97 -25.41
CA THR A 225 -8.23 8.95 -25.45
C THR A 225 -9.58 8.34 -25.10
N GLN A 226 -10.42 9.13 -24.40
CA GLN A 226 -11.80 8.78 -24.12
C GLN A 226 -12.60 8.46 -25.38
N THR A 227 -12.40 9.23 -26.45
CA THR A 227 -13.11 9.08 -27.72
C THR A 227 -12.83 7.73 -28.38
N ASP A 228 -11.58 7.27 -28.36
CA ASP A 228 -11.20 5.99 -28.95
C ASP A 228 -11.71 4.82 -28.11
N ILE A 229 -11.72 4.95 -26.79
CA ILE A 229 -12.35 3.96 -25.88
C ILE A 229 -13.83 3.83 -26.24
N LEU A 230 -14.55 4.95 -26.38
CA LEU A 230 -15.98 4.95 -26.74
C LEU A 230 -16.23 4.26 -28.09
N LYS A 231 -15.46 4.55 -29.12
CA LYS A 231 -15.59 3.89 -30.44
C LYS A 231 -15.49 2.38 -30.33
N ILE A 232 -14.49 1.89 -29.56
CA ILE A 232 -14.29 0.44 -29.37
C ILE A 232 -15.47 -0.18 -28.61
N LEU A 233 -15.96 0.47 -27.54
CA LEU A 233 -17.10 -0.02 -26.79
C LEU A 233 -18.37 -0.11 -27.62
N GLN A 234 -18.61 0.87 -28.48
CA GLN A 234 -19.76 0.89 -29.39
C GLN A 234 -19.69 -0.19 -30.47
N SER A 235 -18.47 -0.52 -30.94
CA SER A 235 -18.27 -1.61 -31.91
C SER A 235 -18.31 -3.01 -31.30
N SER A 236 -18.22 -3.13 -29.97
CA SER A 236 -18.12 -4.41 -29.22
C SER A 236 -19.29 -4.58 -28.24
N ARG A 237 -20.51 -4.18 -28.60
CA ARG A 237 -21.67 -4.14 -27.71
C ARG A 237 -22.07 -5.50 -27.13
N ASP A 238 -21.81 -6.59 -27.84
CA ASP A 238 -22.26 -7.93 -27.47
C ASP A 238 -21.26 -8.68 -26.58
N THR A 239 -20.18 -8.04 -26.14
CA THR A 239 -19.13 -8.69 -25.35
C THR A 239 -18.92 -8.02 -24.01
N VAL A 240 -18.52 -8.82 -23.00
CA VAL A 240 -18.00 -8.32 -21.74
C VAL A 240 -16.87 -7.33 -22.04
N THR A 241 -16.89 -6.16 -21.40
CA THR A 241 -15.98 -5.02 -21.63
C THR A 241 -14.54 -5.44 -21.98
N PRO A 242 -14.13 -5.30 -23.28
CA PRO A 242 -12.89 -5.91 -23.78
C PRO A 242 -11.64 -5.11 -23.42
N ILE A 243 -11.78 -3.82 -23.12
CA ILE A 243 -10.70 -2.87 -22.87
C ILE A 243 -10.96 -2.07 -21.60
N GLY A 244 -9.98 -1.33 -21.11
CA GLY A 244 -10.14 -0.36 -20.03
C GLY A 244 -9.15 -0.54 -18.88
N ALA A 245 -9.22 0.38 -17.91
CA ALA A 245 -8.31 0.45 -16.77
C ALA A 245 -8.28 -0.82 -15.90
N GLN A 246 -9.34 -1.66 -15.94
CA GLN A 246 -9.37 -2.96 -15.26
C GLN A 246 -8.40 -3.99 -15.87
N LYS A 247 -7.87 -3.72 -17.06
CA LYS A 247 -6.90 -4.56 -17.77
C LYS A 247 -5.49 -3.98 -17.79
N ASP A 248 -5.29 -2.79 -17.22
CA ASP A 248 -3.96 -2.24 -17.08
C ASP A 248 -3.06 -3.17 -16.26
N ASP A 249 -1.77 -3.14 -16.57
CA ASP A 249 -0.75 -3.86 -15.84
C ASP A 249 0.56 -3.07 -15.82
N PHE A 250 1.48 -3.42 -14.92
CA PHE A 250 2.86 -3.04 -15.03
C PHE A 250 3.76 -4.24 -14.76
N LYS A 251 4.90 -4.28 -15.41
CA LYS A 251 5.88 -5.35 -15.29
C LYS A 251 7.21 -4.80 -14.82
N PHE A 252 7.89 -5.59 -14.02
CA PHE A 252 9.27 -5.34 -13.64
C PHE A 252 10.18 -5.85 -14.75
N ILE A 253 11.06 -5.00 -15.24
CA ILE A 253 12.04 -5.31 -16.29
C ILE A 253 13.43 -5.25 -15.67
N PHE A 254 14.15 -6.35 -15.74
CA PHE A 254 15.51 -6.53 -15.27
C PHE A 254 16.44 -6.83 -16.46
N ASN A 255 17.45 -6.00 -16.68
CA ASN A 255 18.38 -6.09 -17.80
C ASN A 255 17.66 -6.28 -19.17
N GLY A 256 16.58 -5.53 -19.38
CA GLY A 256 15.82 -5.53 -20.62
C GLY A 256 14.77 -6.63 -20.76
N LYS A 257 14.71 -7.58 -19.82
CA LYS A 257 13.80 -8.74 -19.84
C LYS A 257 12.85 -8.72 -18.65
N ASP A 258 11.77 -9.52 -18.73
CA ASP A 258 10.84 -9.68 -17.59
C ASP A 258 11.60 -10.25 -16.36
N SER A 259 11.52 -9.55 -15.24
CA SER A 259 12.29 -9.90 -14.03
C SER A 259 11.92 -11.27 -13.47
N ARG A 260 10.67 -11.71 -13.66
CA ARG A 260 10.19 -13.04 -13.22
C ARG A 260 10.98 -14.21 -13.79
N LEU A 261 11.54 -14.03 -14.99
CA LEU A 261 12.25 -15.08 -15.72
C LEU A 261 13.78 -14.91 -15.68
N ASN A 262 14.27 -13.72 -15.31
CA ASN A 262 15.68 -13.36 -15.49
C ASN A 262 16.38 -12.84 -14.23
N ALA A 263 15.62 -12.50 -13.17
CA ALA A 263 16.20 -12.06 -11.92
C ALA A 263 16.08 -13.16 -10.85
N SER A 264 17.09 -13.29 -10.01
CA SER A 264 17.07 -14.13 -8.81
C SER A 264 16.04 -13.62 -7.80
N ARG A 265 15.78 -14.39 -6.75
CA ARG A 265 14.87 -13.97 -5.66
C ARG A 265 15.41 -12.74 -4.94
N GLY A 266 16.72 -12.69 -4.67
CA GLY A 266 17.36 -11.56 -4.02
C GLY A 266 17.26 -10.29 -4.87
N GLU A 267 17.61 -10.35 -6.17
CA GLU A 267 17.49 -9.21 -7.10
C GLU A 267 16.04 -8.71 -7.23
N ASN A 268 15.07 -9.61 -7.29
CA ASN A 268 13.66 -9.27 -7.32
C ASN A 268 13.23 -8.56 -6.02
N ARG A 269 13.70 -9.03 -4.86
CA ARG A 269 13.42 -8.41 -3.56
C ARG A 269 14.06 -7.03 -3.46
N THR A 270 15.33 -6.91 -3.86
CA THR A 270 16.04 -5.62 -3.93
C THR A 270 15.31 -4.64 -4.87
N THR A 271 14.79 -5.13 -6.01
CA THR A 271 13.98 -4.32 -6.92
C THR A 271 12.72 -3.77 -6.25
N LEU A 272 12.04 -4.56 -5.41
CA LEU A 272 10.88 -4.08 -4.66
C LEU A 272 11.26 -3.06 -3.59
N PHE A 273 12.36 -3.24 -2.88
CA PHE A 273 12.84 -2.25 -1.91
C PHE A 273 13.26 -0.94 -2.60
N ALA A 274 13.91 -1.03 -3.76
CA ALA A 274 14.21 0.15 -4.57
C ALA A 274 12.93 0.88 -5.00
N LEU A 275 11.90 0.15 -5.43
CA LEU A 275 10.61 0.73 -5.77
C LEU A 275 9.97 1.43 -4.55
N LEU A 276 9.99 0.80 -3.39
CA LEU A 276 9.46 1.39 -2.15
C LEU A 276 10.23 2.64 -1.76
N ALA A 277 11.56 2.62 -1.82
CA ALA A 277 12.41 3.78 -1.53
C ALA A 277 12.05 4.96 -2.44
N VAL A 278 11.89 4.73 -3.75
CA VAL A 278 11.46 5.75 -4.70
C VAL A 278 10.05 6.29 -4.36
N ILE A 279 9.13 5.42 -3.99
CA ILE A 279 7.77 5.84 -3.58
C ILE A 279 7.84 6.69 -2.31
N VAL A 280 8.65 6.31 -1.33
CA VAL A 280 8.85 7.08 -0.09
C VAL A 280 9.37 8.48 -0.41
N ASP A 281 10.42 8.58 -1.22
CA ASP A 281 11.00 9.86 -1.63
C ASP A 281 9.94 10.72 -2.36
N LEU A 282 9.21 10.13 -3.31
CA LEU A 282 8.15 10.81 -4.05
C LEU A 282 7.03 11.34 -3.13
N VAL A 283 6.62 10.55 -2.14
CA VAL A 283 5.57 10.97 -1.18
C VAL A 283 6.10 12.08 -0.28
N ARG A 284 7.34 11.99 0.20
CA ARG A 284 7.97 13.06 1.00
C ARG A 284 8.11 14.35 0.22
N ASP A 285 8.55 14.28 -1.04
CA ASP A 285 8.65 15.46 -1.92
C ASP A 285 7.29 16.12 -2.16
N SER A 286 6.23 15.31 -2.25
CA SER A 286 4.88 15.81 -2.54
C SER A 286 4.14 16.32 -1.31
N LEU A 287 4.33 15.70 -0.13
CA LEU A 287 3.54 15.92 1.08
C LEU A 287 4.37 16.41 2.27
N GLY A 288 5.69 16.56 2.12
CA GLY A 288 6.62 16.97 3.18
C GLY A 288 6.93 15.87 4.21
N LYS A 289 6.15 14.77 4.23
CA LYS A 289 6.34 13.66 5.18
C LYS A 289 5.78 12.35 4.64
N ALA A 290 6.37 11.22 5.08
CA ALA A 290 5.85 9.88 4.90
C ALA A 290 6.33 8.99 6.04
N TYR A 291 5.44 8.22 6.65
CA TYR A 291 5.80 7.15 7.58
C TYR A 291 5.95 5.85 6.82
N VAL A 292 6.94 5.06 7.18
CA VAL A 292 7.25 3.81 6.51
C VAL A 292 7.13 2.66 7.49
N LEU A 293 6.33 1.67 7.16
CA LEU A 293 6.15 0.45 7.93
C LEU A 293 6.60 -0.73 7.08
N LEU A 294 7.63 -1.44 7.54
CA LEU A 294 8.25 -2.54 6.83
C LEU A 294 8.10 -3.82 7.65
N ASP A 295 7.30 -4.76 7.19
CA ASP A 295 7.10 -6.03 7.89
C ASP A 295 7.99 -7.12 7.31
N ASP A 296 8.75 -7.80 8.19
CA ASP A 296 9.66 -8.91 7.87
C ASP A 296 10.62 -8.60 6.70
N VAL A 297 11.35 -7.47 6.84
CA VAL A 297 12.07 -6.85 5.72
C VAL A 297 13.28 -7.63 5.22
N ASP A 298 13.95 -8.34 6.08
CA ASP A 298 15.26 -8.93 5.80
C ASP A 298 15.24 -10.45 5.60
N SER A 299 14.08 -11.08 5.66
CA SER A 299 13.93 -12.47 5.25
C SER A 299 14.41 -12.61 3.79
N GLU A 300 15.31 -13.53 3.51
CA GLU A 300 15.90 -13.80 2.18
C GLU A 300 16.93 -12.74 1.65
N LEU A 301 17.30 -11.70 2.41
CA LEU A 301 18.40 -10.81 2.05
C LEU A 301 19.72 -11.29 2.69
N ASP A 302 20.80 -11.22 1.91
CA ASP A 302 22.15 -11.37 2.47
C ASP A 302 22.57 -10.14 3.31
N GLU A 303 23.72 -10.23 3.97
CA GLU A 303 24.20 -9.18 4.88
C GLU A 303 24.41 -7.83 4.16
N VAL A 304 24.93 -7.85 2.94
CA VAL A 304 25.22 -6.62 2.17
C VAL A 304 23.94 -5.89 1.80
N HIS A 305 22.98 -6.60 1.22
CA HIS A 305 21.68 -6.02 0.84
C HIS A 305 20.90 -5.55 2.07
N ARG A 306 20.99 -6.29 3.19
CA ARG A 306 20.36 -5.91 4.45
C ARG A 306 20.98 -4.62 5.01
N HIS A 307 22.30 -4.52 5.07
CA HIS A 307 23.00 -3.31 5.51
C HIS A 307 22.62 -2.12 4.63
N ASN A 308 22.67 -2.27 3.31
CA ASN A 308 22.32 -1.22 2.37
C ASN A 308 20.87 -0.77 2.51
N LEU A 309 19.94 -1.71 2.76
CA LEU A 309 18.53 -1.39 3.03
C LEU A 309 18.39 -0.49 4.27
N TYR A 310 19.06 -0.84 5.37
CA TYR A 310 18.97 -0.09 6.63
C TYR A 310 19.67 1.27 6.56
N THR A 311 20.67 1.42 5.69
CA THR A 311 21.43 2.66 5.51
C THR A 311 20.89 3.55 4.40
N THR A 312 20.00 3.05 3.55
CA THR A 312 19.36 3.82 2.48
C THR A 312 18.64 5.06 3.04
N SER A 313 18.94 6.23 2.49
CA SER A 313 18.43 7.52 2.96
C SER A 313 16.92 7.59 3.04
N SER A 314 16.21 6.95 2.11
CA SER A 314 14.74 6.89 2.05
C SER A 314 14.11 6.23 3.29
N PHE A 315 14.81 5.31 3.95
CA PHE A 315 14.31 4.59 5.13
C PHE A 315 14.88 5.09 6.47
N ARG A 316 15.79 6.05 6.45
CA ARG A 316 16.41 6.59 7.69
C ARG A 316 15.48 7.45 8.54
N ILE A 317 14.37 7.94 8.01
CA ILE A 317 13.46 8.87 8.70
C ILE A 317 12.09 8.24 8.81
N ASP A 318 11.48 8.32 10.02
CA ASP A 318 10.10 7.88 10.29
C ASP A 318 9.78 6.47 9.76
N THR A 319 10.74 5.54 9.94
CA THR A 319 10.59 4.14 9.52
C THR A 319 10.54 3.22 10.73
N ILE A 320 9.59 2.29 10.72
CA ILE A 320 9.51 1.20 11.68
C ILE A 320 9.54 -0.11 10.89
N ALA A 321 10.54 -0.94 11.15
CA ALA A 321 10.74 -2.21 10.50
C ALA A 321 10.66 -3.37 11.49
N THR A 322 10.22 -4.54 11.06
CA THR A 322 10.25 -5.76 11.84
C THR A 322 11.15 -6.79 11.20
N THR A 323 11.87 -7.53 12.04
CA THR A 323 12.76 -8.63 11.62
C THR A 323 12.85 -9.70 12.72
N LEU A 324 13.48 -10.83 12.43
CA LEU A 324 13.78 -11.86 13.43
C LEU A 324 14.93 -11.47 14.34
N SER A 325 15.99 -10.88 13.79
CA SER A 325 17.19 -10.50 14.52
C SER A 325 17.86 -9.27 13.89
N TYR A 326 18.49 -8.46 14.71
CA TYR A 326 19.26 -7.30 14.28
C TYR A 326 20.52 -7.15 15.12
N ASN A 327 21.68 -7.11 14.47
CA ASN A 327 22.99 -7.01 15.12
C ASN A 327 23.72 -5.70 14.75
N GLY A 328 23.06 -4.78 14.01
CA GLY A 328 23.64 -3.49 13.63
C GLY A 328 23.53 -2.45 14.74
N SER A 329 24.24 -1.34 14.56
CA SER A 329 24.19 -0.15 15.44
C SER A 329 23.59 1.08 14.76
N GLU A 330 23.22 0.97 13.49
CA GLU A 330 22.77 2.09 12.66
C GLU A 330 21.32 2.52 12.96
N CYS A 331 20.53 1.65 13.58
CA CYS A 331 19.13 1.85 13.85
C CYS A 331 18.78 1.71 15.34
N ASN A 332 17.65 2.31 15.73
CA ASN A 332 17.11 2.10 17.08
C ASN A 332 16.56 0.69 17.20
N HIS A 333 17.01 -0.07 18.18
CA HIS A 333 16.64 -1.48 18.35
C HIS A 333 15.62 -1.64 19.49
N ILE A 334 14.52 -2.32 19.21
CA ILE A 334 13.45 -2.64 20.14
C ILE A 334 13.27 -4.15 20.12
N GLN A 335 13.52 -4.81 21.26
CA GLN A 335 13.40 -6.26 21.37
C GLN A 335 12.11 -6.64 22.09
N LEU A 336 11.26 -7.42 21.42
CA LEU A 336 10.09 -8.07 22.03
C LEU A 336 10.50 -9.43 22.59
N LYS A 337 9.86 -9.76 23.72
CA LYS A 337 10.08 -11.04 24.41
C LYS A 337 9.03 -12.07 24.02
#